data_198be0de6ff6c22962f51d92e1333082
#
_entry.id   198be0de6ff6c22962f51d92e1333082
#
_cell.length_a   1.000
_cell.length_b   1.000
_cell.length_c   1.000
_cell.angle_alpha   90.00
_cell.angle_beta   90.00
_cell.angle_gamma   90.00
#
_symmetry.space_group_name_H-M   'P 1'
#
loop_
_entity.id
_entity.type
_entity.pdbx_description
1 polymer ?
#
loop_
_entity_poly.entity_id
_entity_poly.type
_entity_poly.pdbx_seq_one_letter_code
_entity_poly.pdbx_strand_id
1 'polypeptide(L)'
;MAVYEDAWSDGPRPARGWTAWAALVTAGVACVLAAGAFWREQAAIDAGQAAELHAQRVEHQLALIQGDAARTDAKVRSTEAAVRARSGSVAPLASRMLQSVFTVETSTKLGSAFLAWQNAGGSYLLTANHVVAGAAGTVTLTRKGGSWSADVVGHDPVNDLALLRADGHPAQARPLWQSGHVRIPRAGEQLLLIGSPYGLGGTVTTGIISRVWPKLLQTDAAANPGNSGGPAIDRGGHVVGILVMGGAQNLNFAVRIDRACIHLRRCPKR
;
A
#
# COMPACT_ATOMS: atom_id res chain seq x y z
N MET A 1 66.02 -70.85 -100.72
CA MET A 1 65.30 -69.66 -101.09
C MET A 1 64.44 -69.29 -99.90
N ALA A 2 64.64 -68.15 -99.48
CA ALA A 2 64.13 -67.36 -98.33
C ALA A 2 62.66 -67.61 -97.92
N VAL A 3 62.35 -67.42 -96.67
CA VAL A 3 61.46 -66.36 -96.23
C VAL A 3 61.52 -66.29 -94.71
N TYR A 4 61.69 -65.10 -94.31
CA TYR A 4 61.59 -64.53 -92.97
C TYR A 4 60.15 -64.39 -92.53
N GLU A 5 59.85 -64.70 -91.30
CA GLU A 5 58.61 -64.26 -90.71
C GLU A 5 58.78 -63.70 -89.32
N ASP A 6 58.12 -62.64 -89.19
CA ASP A 6 58.21 -61.63 -88.16
C ASP A 6 57.75 -62.06 -86.77
N ALA A 7 58.56 -61.71 -85.82
CA ALA A 7 58.15 -61.41 -84.46
C ALA A 7 57.52 -60.03 -84.38
N TRP A 8 56.46 -59.93 -83.65
CA TRP A 8 56.07 -58.77 -82.81
C TRP A 8 54.55 -58.78 -82.46
N SER A 9 54.20 -59.17 -81.29
CA SER A 9 53.08 -58.64 -80.59
C SER A 9 53.08 -59.02 -79.07
N ASP A 10 53.94 -58.38 -78.34
CA ASP A 10 53.71 -58.30 -76.89
C ASP A 10 53.39 -56.85 -76.55
N GLY A 11 52.07 -56.54 -76.54
CA GLY A 11 51.54 -55.33 -75.95
C GLY A 11 51.66 -55.36 -74.41
N PRO A 12 51.87 -54.18 -73.82
CA PRO A 12 52.09 -54.19 -72.37
C PRO A 12 50.81 -54.65 -71.61
N ARG A 13 50.99 -55.67 -70.82
CA ARG A 13 49.96 -56.23 -69.90
C ARG A 13 49.66 -55.12 -68.83
N PRO A 14 48.40 -54.73 -68.60
CA PRO A 14 48.08 -53.76 -67.56
C PRO A 14 48.50 -54.35 -66.18
N ALA A 15 49.26 -53.55 -65.48
CA ALA A 15 49.80 -53.86 -64.17
C ALA A 15 48.65 -54.18 -63.21
N ARG A 16 48.38 -55.48 -62.92
CA ARG A 16 47.35 -56.03 -61.99
C ARG A 16 47.46 -55.42 -60.56
N GLY A 17 48.54 -54.72 -60.27
CA GLY A 17 48.77 -54.13 -58.96
C GLY A 17 47.98 -52.78 -58.74
N TRP A 18 47.77 -51.96 -59.76
CA TRP A 18 47.16 -50.67 -59.61
C TRP A 18 45.65 -50.70 -59.33
N THR A 19 44.95 -51.65 -59.94
CA THR A 19 43.51 -51.83 -59.69
C THR A 19 43.21 -52.34 -58.27
N ALA A 20 44.09 -53.21 -57.76
CA ALA A 20 43.97 -53.68 -56.39
C ALA A 20 44.24 -52.57 -55.35
N TRP A 21 45.23 -51.72 -55.60
CA TRP A 21 45.55 -50.59 -54.76
C TRP A 21 44.44 -49.51 -54.81
N ALA A 22 43.92 -49.20 -55.99
CA ALA A 22 42.79 -48.31 -56.13
C ALA A 22 41.52 -48.78 -55.38
N ALA A 23 41.22 -50.08 -55.43
CA ALA A 23 40.13 -50.70 -54.70
C ALA A 23 40.32 -50.62 -53.16
N LEU A 24 41.54 -50.86 -52.66
CA LEU A 24 41.84 -50.71 -51.23
C LEU A 24 41.73 -49.28 -50.75
N VAL A 25 42.19 -48.29 -51.52
CA VAL A 25 42.09 -46.85 -51.19
C VAL A 25 40.63 -46.41 -51.18
N THR A 26 39.83 -46.81 -52.18
CA THR A 26 38.40 -46.46 -52.24
C THR A 26 37.62 -47.12 -51.07
N ALA A 27 37.93 -48.37 -50.72
CA ALA A 27 37.36 -49.04 -49.58
C ALA A 27 37.73 -48.37 -48.24
N GLY A 28 39.01 -48.00 -48.10
CA GLY A 28 39.49 -47.21 -46.94
C GLY A 28 38.77 -45.85 -46.78
N VAL A 29 38.67 -45.12 -47.90
CA VAL A 29 37.93 -43.82 -47.89
C VAL A 29 36.43 -44.05 -47.54
N ALA A 30 35.80 -45.08 -48.10
CA ALA A 30 34.41 -45.40 -47.77
C ALA A 30 34.24 -45.76 -46.30
N CYS A 31 35.17 -46.53 -45.72
CA CYS A 31 35.14 -46.85 -44.28
C CYS A 31 35.29 -45.59 -43.38
N VAL A 32 36.19 -44.67 -43.76
CA VAL A 32 36.37 -43.40 -43.00
C VAL A 32 35.12 -42.52 -43.09
N LEU A 33 34.53 -42.42 -44.29
CA LEU A 33 33.27 -41.66 -44.45
C LEU A 33 32.10 -42.30 -43.69
N ALA A 34 31.98 -43.62 -43.74
CA ALA A 34 30.97 -44.35 -43.00
C ALA A 34 31.14 -44.21 -41.46
N ALA A 35 32.40 -44.34 -41.00
CA ALA A 35 32.70 -44.06 -39.57
C ALA A 35 32.39 -42.61 -39.19
N GLY A 36 32.77 -41.65 -40.01
CA GLY A 36 32.44 -40.25 -39.77
C GLY A 36 30.94 -39.95 -39.75
N ALA A 37 30.16 -40.59 -40.62
CA ALA A 37 28.70 -40.50 -40.62
C ALA A 37 28.11 -41.11 -39.36
N PHE A 38 28.57 -42.30 -38.95
CA PHE A 38 28.15 -42.97 -37.70
C PHE A 38 28.45 -42.15 -36.48
N TRP A 39 29.65 -41.57 -36.37
CA TRP A 39 30.01 -40.69 -35.25
C TRP A 39 29.17 -39.41 -35.20
N ARG A 40 28.81 -38.84 -36.36
CA ARG A 40 27.88 -37.68 -36.40
C ARG A 40 26.50 -38.04 -36.00
N GLU A 41 25.99 -39.21 -36.38
CA GLU A 41 24.66 -39.69 -36.00
C GLU A 41 24.60 -39.95 -34.49
N GLN A 42 25.61 -40.60 -33.93
CA GLN A 42 25.71 -40.83 -32.48
C GLN A 42 25.78 -39.48 -31.71
N ALA A 43 26.60 -38.56 -32.14
CA ALA A 43 26.69 -37.25 -31.52
C ALA A 43 25.36 -36.47 -31.56
N ALA A 44 24.59 -36.62 -32.65
CA ALA A 44 23.26 -36.01 -32.75
C ALA A 44 22.24 -36.65 -31.80
N ILE A 45 22.28 -37.97 -31.65
CA ILE A 45 21.44 -38.73 -30.70
C ILE A 45 21.79 -38.32 -29.25
N ASP A 46 23.09 -38.30 -28.91
CA ASP A 46 23.54 -37.91 -27.58
C ASP A 46 23.17 -36.44 -27.24
N ALA A 47 23.31 -35.53 -28.21
CA ALA A 47 22.89 -34.13 -28.06
C ALA A 47 21.36 -34.03 -27.88
N GLY A 48 20.58 -34.81 -28.62
CA GLY A 48 19.13 -34.89 -28.45
C GLY A 48 18.70 -35.37 -27.07
N GLN A 49 19.30 -36.42 -26.59
CA GLN A 49 19.04 -36.96 -25.24
C GLN A 49 19.46 -35.97 -24.14
N ALA A 50 20.61 -35.30 -24.31
CA ALA A 50 21.05 -34.29 -23.36
C ALA A 50 20.10 -33.08 -23.34
N ALA A 51 19.59 -32.68 -24.49
CA ALA A 51 18.60 -31.60 -24.58
C ALA A 51 17.27 -31.95 -23.91
N GLU A 52 16.83 -33.21 -24.10
CA GLU A 52 15.59 -33.70 -23.48
C GLU A 52 15.70 -33.80 -21.96
N LEU A 53 16.81 -34.29 -21.45
CA LEU A 53 17.12 -34.30 -20.00
C LEU A 53 17.22 -32.89 -19.42
N HIS A 54 17.74 -31.96 -20.18
CA HIS A 54 17.79 -30.54 -19.79
C HIS A 54 16.38 -29.92 -19.71
N ALA A 55 15.55 -30.19 -20.73
CA ALA A 55 14.16 -29.72 -20.75
C ALA A 55 13.36 -30.26 -19.56
N GLN A 56 13.45 -31.57 -19.30
CA GLN A 56 12.78 -32.16 -18.14
C GLN A 56 13.25 -31.58 -16.80
N ARG A 57 14.54 -31.27 -16.68
CA ARG A 57 15.10 -30.64 -15.47
C ARG A 57 14.57 -29.23 -15.29
N VAL A 58 14.50 -28.45 -16.36
CA VAL A 58 13.95 -27.09 -16.34
C VAL A 58 12.45 -27.10 -16.00
N GLU A 59 11.67 -28.00 -16.59
CA GLU A 59 10.25 -28.18 -16.27
C GLU A 59 10.04 -28.55 -14.81
N HIS A 60 10.86 -29.46 -14.28
CA HIS A 60 10.79 -29.84 -12.86
C HIS A 60 11.13 -28.66 -11.94
N GLN A 61 12.17 -27.88 -12.25
CA GLN A 61 12.52 -26.68 -11.49
C GLN A 61 11.41 -25.62 -11.56
N LEU A 62 10.81 -25.43 -12.72
CA LEU A 62 9.69 -24.49 -12.90
C LEU A 62 8.49 -24.90 -12.05
N ALA A 63 8.15 -26.19 -12.04
CA ALA A 63 7.07 -26.72 -11.22
C ALA A 63 7.32 -26.51 -9.71
N LEU A 64 8.56 -26.68 -9.24
CA LEU A 64 8.94 -26.41 -7.86
C LEU A 64 8.79 -24.93 -7.51
N ILE A 65 9.29 -24.03 -8.37
CA ILE A 65 9.18 -22.57 -8.17
C ILE A 65 7.71 -22.13 -8.16
N GLN A 66 6.89 -22.66 -9.07
CA GLN A 66 5.45 -22.37 -9.09
C GLN A 66 4.74 -22.87 -7.84
N GLY A 67 5.11 -24.06 -7.36
CA GLY A 67 4.60 -24.61 -6.11
C GLY A 67 4.94 -23.77 -4.89
N ASP A 68 6.18 -23.27 -4.80
CA ASP A 68 6.63 -22.41 -3.71
C ASP A 68 5.99 -21.02 -3.79
N ALA A 69 5.83 -20.46 -4.99
CA ALA A 69 5.10 -19.20 -5.20
C ALA A 69 3.64 -19.32 -4.74
N ALA A 70 2.94 -20.40 -5.12
CA ALA A 70 1.56 -20.64 -4.69
C ALA A 70 1.44 -20.82 -3.17
N ARG A 71 2.39 -21.47 -2.51
CA ARG A 71 2.46 -21.62 -1.04
C ARG A 71 2.68 -20.27 -0.36
N THR A 72 3.58 -19.46 -0.93
CA THR A 72 3.88 -18.12 -0.41
C THR A 72 2.67 -17.21 -0.52
N ASP A 73 1.98 -17.22 -1.66
CA ASP A 73 0.74 -16.46 -1.87
C ASP A 73 -0.37 -16.89 -0.90
N ALA A 74 -0.54 -18.19 -0.70
CA ALA A 74 -1.52 -18.70 0.27
C ALA A 74 -1.19 -18.25 1.70
N LYS A 75 0.10 -18.26 2.08
CA LYS A 75 0.56 -17.79 3.38
C LYS A 75 0.37 -16.27 3.54
N VAL A 76 0.66 -15.49 2.51
CA VAL A 76 0.40 -14.03 2.51
C VAL A 76 -1.08 -13.75 2.71
N ARG A 77 -1.96 -14.38 1.92
CA ARG A 77 -3.43 -14.21 2.06
C ARG A 77 -3.95 -14.62 3.43
N SER A 78 -3.46 -15.74 3.98
CA SER A 78 -3.85 -16.18 5.32
C SER A 78 -3.36 -15.23 6.40
N THR A 79 -2.15 -14.68 6.25
CA THR A 79 -1.59 -13.69 7.18
C THR A 79 -2.35 -12.37 7.09
N GLU A 80 -2.67 -11.90 5.89
CA GLU A 80 -3.51 -10.72 5.68
C GLU A 80 -4.91 -10.90 6.27
N ALA A 81 -5.53 -12.05 6.07
CA ALA A 81 -6.83 -12.37 6.67
C ALA A 81 -6.75 -12.39 8.21
N ALA A 82 -5.69 -12.98 8.77
CA ALA A 82 -5.46 -13.00 10.22
C ALA A 82 -5.19 -11.59 10.78
N VAL A 83 -4.44 -10.75 10.06
CA VAL A 83 -4.20 -9.35 10.41
C VAL A 83 -5.52 -8.57 10.34
N ARG A 84 -6.31 -8.72 9.28
CA ARG A 84 -7.63 -8.09 9.16
C ARG A 84 -8.59 -8.55 10.27
N ALA A 85 -8.60 -9.82 10.60
CA ALA A 85 -9.42 -10.36 11.68
C ALA A 85 -9.00 -9.82 13.06
N ARG A 86 -7.68 -9.73 13.32
CA ARG A 86 -7.13 -9.14 14.56
C ARG A 86 -7.31 -7.64 14.64
N SER A 87 -7.25 -6.95 13.50
CA SER A 87 -7.43 -5.49 13.43
C SER A 87 -8.87 -5.06 13.69
N GLY A 88 -9.85 -5.97 13.72
CA GLY A 88 -11.27 -5.65 13.81
C GLY A 88 -11.65 -4.53 12.83
N SER A 89 -12.71 -4.67 12.08
CA SER A 89 -13.12 -3.60 11.17
C SER A 89 -13.33 -2.29 11.93
N VAL A 90 -12.60 -1.25 11.57
CA VAL A 90 -12.84 0.11 12.10
C VAL A 90 -14.08 0.76 11.49
N ALA A 91 -14.69 0.13 10.49
CA ALA A 91 -15.83 0.70 9.76
C ALA A 91 -17.05 1.00 10.64
N PRO A 92 -17.49 0.14 11.58
CA PRO A 92 -18.60 0.48 12.47
C PRO A 92 -18.29 1.65 13.38
N LEU A 93 -17.04 1.74 13.89
CA LEU A 93 -16.57 2.87 14.67
C LEU A 93 -16.56 4.15 13.83
N ALA A 94 -15.94 4.13 12.69
CA ALA A 94 -15.86 5.25 11.76
C ALA A 94 -17.26 5.75 11.37
N SER A 95 -18.17 4.87 10.98
CA SER A 95 -19.55 5.23 10.62
C SER A 95 -20.29 5.94 11.75
N ARG A 96 -20.09 5.51 12.98
CA ARG A 96 -20.67 6.15 14.17
C ARG A 96 -20.05 7.53 14.42
N MET A 97 -18.72 7.66 14.33
CA MET A 97 -18.03 8.90 14.62
C MET A 97 -18.26 9.97 13.54
N LEU A 98 -18.38 9.57 12.29
CA LEU A 98 -18.68 10.44 11.15
C LEU A 98 -19.98 11.25 11.32
N GLN A 99 -20.93 10.73 12.09
CA GLN A 99 -22.19 11.44 12.37
C GLN A 99 -21.98 12.70 13.22
N SER A 100 -20.83 12.85 13.85
CA SER A 100 -20.52 13.93 14.78
C SER A 100 -19.36 14.81 14.31
N VAL A 101 -18.89 14.61 13.08
CA VAL A 101 -17.84 15.44 12.46
C VAL A 101 -18.46 16.29 11.36
N PHE A 102 -18.06 17.54 11.31
CA PHE A 102 -18.58 18.60 10.43
C PHE A 102 -17.44 19.23 9.65
N THR A 103 -17.72 19.66 8.43
CA THR A 103 -16.88 20.62 7.74
C THR A 103 -17.12 22.01 8.34
N VAL A 104 -16.07 22.75 8.60
CA VAL A 104 -16.10 24.16 9.01
C VAL A 104 -15.73 24.99 7.80
N GLU A 105 -16.61 25.92 7.45
CA GLU A 105 -16.41 26.85 6.35
C GLU A 105 -16.40 28.29 6.87
N THR A 106 -15.38 29.02 6.49
CA THR A 106 -15.26 30.45 6.66
C THR A 106 -15.14 31.12 5.28
N SER A 107 -15.10 32.46 5.23
CA SER A 107 -14.92 33.16 3.95
C SER A 107 -13.63 32.80 3.21
N THR A 108 -12.60 32.29 3.91
CA THR A 108 -11.26 32.06 3.35
C THR A 108 -10.68 30.67 3.65
N LYS A 109 -11.30 29.90 4.53
CA LYS A 109 -10.73 28.65 5.02
C LYS A 109 -11.75 27.52 5.11
N LEU A 110 -11.25 26.32 4.93
CA LEU A 110 -11.95 25.07 5.16
C LEU A 110 -11.23 24.29 6.25
N GLY A 111 -11.99 23.62 7.11
CA GLY A 111 -11.48 22.76 8.15
C GLY A 111 -12.54 21.77 8.62
N SER A 112 -12.28 21.15 9.74
CA SER A 112 -13.16 20.18 10.38
C SER A 112 -13.46 20.61 11.81
N ALA A 113 -14.60 20.19 12.32
CA ALA A 113 -14.95 20.26 13.74
C ALA A 113 -15.66 18.99 14.15
N PHE A 114 -15.68 18.68 15.42
CA PHE A 114 -16.50 17.59 15.93
C PHE A 114 -17.34 18.03 17.12
N LEU A 115 -18.54 17.47 17.20
CA LEU A 115 -19.42 17.70 18.33
C LEU A 115 -18.80 17.08 19.59
N ALA A 116 -18.35 17.92 20.49
CA ALA A 116 -17.69 17.52 21.73
C ALA A 116 -18.68 17.24 22.84
N TRP A 117 -19.56 18.21 23.17
CA TRP A 117 -20.65 18.03 24.16
C TRP A 117 -21.88 18.85 23.80
N GLN A 118 -22.97 18.55 24.49
CA GLN A 118 -24.23 19.27 24.40
C GLN A 118 -24.76 19.57 25.78
N ASN A 119 -25.45 20.70 25.96
CA ASN A 119 -26.15 21.08 27.15
C ASN A 119 -27.35 22.00 26.79
N ALA A 120 -28.03 22.54 27.80
CA ALA A 120 -29.16 23.47 27.59
C ALA A 120 -28.75 24.73 26.79
N GLY A 121 -27.48 25.08 26.73
CA GLY A 121 -26.97 26.23 25.98
C GLY A 121 -26.63 25.93 24.52
N GLY A 122 -26.85 24.70 24.03
CA GLY A 122 -26.61 24.31 22.65
C GLY A 122 -25.59 23.19 22.46
N SER A 123 -25.10 23.08 21.25
CA SER A 123 -24.09 22.13 20.81
C SER A 123 -22.72 22.79 20.76
N TYR A 124 -21.74 22.18 21.42
CA TYR A 124 -20.37 22.68 21.47
C TYR A 124 -19.45 21.78 20.65
N LEU A 125 -18.72 22.42 19.71
CA LEU A 125 -17.83 21.73 18.82
C LEU A 125 -16.39 22.22 19.02
N LEU A 126 -15.43 21.32 18.89
CA LEU A 126 -14.02 21.63 18.92
C LEU A 126 -13.45 21.63 17.51
N THR A 127 -12.55 22.59 17.24
CA THR A 127 -11.84 22.74 15.98
C THR A 127 -10.43 23.30 16.22
N ALA A 128 -9.62 23.44 15.17
CA ALA A 128 -8.35 24.15 15.23
C ALA A 128 -8.57 25.68 15.14
N ASN A 129 -7.80 26.44 15.91
CA ASN A 129 -7.94 27.89 15.92
C ASN A 129 -7.61 28.52 14.57
N HIS A 130 -6.59 28.03 13.87
CA HIS A 130 -6.21 28.58 12.55
C HIS A 130 -7.32 28.43 11.50
N VAL A 131 -8.25 27.48 11.67
CA VAL A 131 -9.42 27.31 10.76
C VAL A 131 -10.37 28.50 10.90
N VAL A 132 -10.60 28.97 12.12
CA VAL A 132 -11.56 30.04 12.43
C VAL A 132 -10.91 31.42 12.63
N ALA A 133 -9.60 31.48 12.61
CA ALA A 133 -8.85 32.72 12.71
C ALA A 133 -9.19 33.63 11.53
N GLY A 134 -9.69 34.84 11.82
CA GLY A 134 -10.14 35.80 10.82
C GLY A 134 -11.63 35.68 10.44
N ALA A 135 -12.36 34.70 10.97
CA ALA A 135 -13.80 34.67 10.87
C ALA A 135 -14.41 35.84 11.72
N ALA A 136 -15.49 36.44 11.23
CA ALA A 136 -16.19 37.55 11.92
C ALA A 136 -17.04 37.10 13.13
N GLY A 137 -16.55 36.10 13.87
CA GLY A 137 -17.21 35.53 15.04
C GLY A 137 -18.17 34.37 14.76
N THR A 138 -18.56 34.16 13.51
CA THR A 138 -19.50 33.11 13.11
C THR A 138 -18.91 32.31 11.95
N VAL A 139 -19.17 30.98 11.95
CA VAL A 139 -18.75 30.04 10.91
C VAL A 139 -19.92 29.19 10.46
N THR A 140 -19.81 28.62 9.26
CA THR A 140 -20.77 27.63 8.75
C THR A 140 -20.28 26.22 9.01
N LEU A 141 -21.15 25.39 9.58
CA LEU A 141 -20.92 23.96 9.74
C LEU A 141 -21.74 23.24 8.69
N THR A 142 -21.12 22.34 7.93
CA THR A 142 -21.84 21.51 6.95
C THR A 142 -21.62 20.03 7.18
N ARG A 143 -22.65 19.22 6.95
CA ARG A 143 -22.59 17.75 7.02
C ARG A 143 -23.77 17.13 6.28
N LYS A 144 -23.51 16.21 5.34
CA LYS A 144 -24.56 15.44 4.63
C LYS A 144 -25.73 16.31 4.13
N GLY A 145 -25.42 17.44 3.50
CA GLY A 145 -26.42 18.34 2.93
C GLY A 145 -27.15 19.23 3.95
N GLY A 146 -26.85 19.09 5.27
CA GLY A 146 -27.31 20.02 6.30
C GLY A 146 -26.27 21.13 6.54
N SER A 147 -26.74 22.32 6.89
CA SER A 147 -25.91 23.47 7.23
C SER A 147 -26.41 24.10 8.53
N TRP A 148 -25.47 24.53 9.37
CA TRP A 148 -25.73 25.17 10.66
C TRP A 148 -24.78 26.36 10.84
N SER A 149 -25.28 27.44 11.43
CA SER A 149 -24.43 28.53 11.90
C SER A 149 -23.87 28.20 13.28
N ALA A 150 -22.62 28.55 13.53
CA ALA A 150 -22.00 28.40 14.84
C ALA A 150 -21.15 29.59 15.20
N ASP A 151 -21.27 30.06 16.43
CA ASP A 151 -20.48 31.17 16.98
C ASP A 151 -19.13 30.64 17.48
N VAL A 152 -18.10 31.42 17.28
CA VAL A 152 -16.79 31.14 17.87
C VAL A 152 -16.79 31.73 19.30
N VAL A 153 -16.89 30.82 20.29
CA VAL A 153 -17.07 31.23 21.71
C VAL A 153 -15.82 31.03 22.57
N GLY A 154 -14.74 30.55 21.98
CA GLY A 154 -13.45 30.38 22.65
C GLY A 154 -12.30 30.22 21.66
N HIS A 155 -11.15 30.81 22.00
CA HIS A 155 -9.92 30.76 21.24
C HIS A 155 -8.73 30.40 22.13
N ASP A 156 -7.85 29.60 21.62
CA ASP A 156 -6.50 29.37 22.15
C ASP A 156 -5.50 29.33 20.99
N PRO A 157 -4.99 30.49 20.56
CA PRO A 157 -4.03 30.55 19.46
C PRO A 157 -2.70 29.85 19.77
N VAL A 158 -2.32 29.74 21.05
CA VAL A 158 -1.04 29.14 21.47
C VAL A 158 -1.05 27.62 21.28
N ASN A 159 -2.18 26.99 21.53
CA ASN A 159 -2.34 25.54 21.34
C ASN A 159 -3.17 25.21 20.08
N ASP A 160 -3.47 26.23 19.27
CA ASP A 160 -4.23 26.11 18.05
C ASP A 160 -5.60 25.40 18.24
N LEU A 161 -6.35 25.83 19.26
CA LEU A 161 -7.66 25.29 19.57
C LEU A 161 -8.74 26.37 19.51
N ALA A 162 -9.96 26.01 19.09
CA ALA A 162 -11.13 26.88 19.17
C ALA A 162 -12.37 26.07 19.56
N LEU A 163 -13.29 26.78 20.20
CA LEU A 163 -14.58 26.29 20.61
C LEU A 163 -15.69 27.00 19.84
N LEU A 164 -16.53 26.22 19.20
CA LEU A 164 -17.72 26.67 18.50
C LEU A 164 -18.97 26.32 19.31
N ARG A 165 -20.00 27.17 19.21
CA ARG A 165 -21.32 26.92 19.74
C ARG A 165 -22.35 27.03 18.61
N ALA A 166 -23.09 25.99 18.36
CA ALA A 166 -24.25 26.01 17.48
C ALA A 166 -25.53 25.95 18.30
N ASP A 167 -26.54 26.70 17.90
CA ASP A 167 -27.87 26.60 18.49
C ASP A 167 -28.53 25.28 18.08
N GLY A 168 -29.24 24.67 19.01
CA GLY A 168 -29.92 23.39 18.79
C GLY A 168 -28.98 22.19 18.71
N HIS A 169 -29.52 21.09 18.20
CA HIS A 169 -28.84 19.79 18.16
C HIS A 169 -28.90 19.24 16.75
N PRO A 170 -27.79 19.21 16.01
CA PRO A 170 -27.75 18.61 14.68
C PRO A 170 -28.24 17.15 14.72
N ALA A 171 -29.24 16.85 13.90
CA ALA A 171 -29.85 15.51 13.88
C ALA A 171 -28.81 14.39 13.72
N GLN A 172 -29.00 13.28 14.46
CA GLN A 172 -28.13 12.12 14.46
C GLN A 172 -26.69 12.34 14.98
N ALA A 173 -26.25 13.56 15.25
CA ALA A 173 -24.96 13.81 15.88
C ALA A 173 -25.01 13.40 17.36
N ARG A 174 -23.97 12.73 17.83
CA ARG A 174 -23.80 12.36 19.23
C ARG A 174 -22.49 12.96 19.74
N PRO A 175 -22.50 13.56 20.95
CA PRO A 175 -21.26 14.07 21.52
C PRO A 175 -20.18 12.99 21.62
N LEU A 176 -18.99 13.34 21.15
CA LEU A 176 -17.85 12.41 21.17
C LEU A 176 -17.07 12.52 22.49
N TRP A 177 -17.26 13.60 23.23
CA TRP A 177 -16.52 13.86 24.47
C TRP A 177 -17.43 14.33 25.64
N GLN A 178 -18.67 13.91 25.64
CA GLN A 178 -19.70 14.34 26.59
C GLN A 178 -19.29 14.21 28.06
N SER A 179 -18.57 13.15 28.41
CA SER A 179 -18.16 12.87 29.80
C SER A 179 -16.89 13.62 30.24
N GLY A 180 -16.24 14.34 29.31
CA GLY A 180 -14.92 14.94 29.56
C GLY A 180 -13.83 13.89 29.86
N HIS A 181 -14.05 12.64 29.54
CA HIS A 181 -13.09 11.56 29.76
C HIS A 181 -11.82 11.82 28.98
N VAL A 182 -10.71 11.91 29.72
CA VAL A 182 -9.39 12.10 29.15
C VAL A 182 -8.62 10.79 29.22
N ARG A 183 -8.26 10.29 28.06
CA ARG A 183 -7.32 9.17 27.92
C ARG A 183 -6.05 9.66 27.28
N ILE A 184 -4.91 9.39 27.91
CA ILE A 184 -3.59 9.63 27.33
C ILE A 184 -3.20 8.35 26.60
N PRO A 185 -3.11 8.40 25.25
CA PRO A 185 -2.74 7.23 24.47
C PRO A 185 -1.23 6.95 24.58
N ARG A 186 -0.81 5.79 24.07
CA ARG A 186 0.60 5.38 24.00
C ARG A 186 1.07 5.33 22.56
N ALA A 187 2.38 5.51 22.35
CA ALA A 187 2.98 5.25 21.06
C ALA A 187 2.75 3.78 20.63
N GLY A 188 2.49 3.58 19.33
CA GLY A 188 2.14 2.29 18.75
C GLY A 188 0.63 1.97 18.75
N GLU A 189 -0.19 2.72 19.48
CA GLU A 189 -1.65 2.52 19.44
C GLU A 189 -2.24 3.01 18.11
N GLN A 190 -3.24 2.27 17.61
CA GLN A 190 -3.95 2.64 16.40
C GLN A 190 -4.79 3.89 16.61
N LEU A 191 -4.82 4.72 15.57
CA LEU A 191 -5.52 5.99 15.56
C LEU A 191 -6.35 6.11 14.28
N LEU A 192 -7.55 6.67 14.41
CA LEU A 192 -8.37 7.15 13.31
C LEU A 192 -8.33 8.68 13.32
N LEU A 193 -8.08 9.28 12.16
CA LEU A 193 -8.35 10.70 11.92
C LEU A 193 -9.63 10.81 11.09
N ILE A 194 -10.53 11.68 11.51
CA ILE A 194 -11.78 11.93 10.79
C ILE A 194 -11.86 13.43 10.48
N GLY A 195 -12.15 13.76 9.23
CA GLY A 195 -12.21 15.14 8.80
C GLY A 195 -12.85 15.32 7.43
N SER A 196 -12.70 16.52 6.89
CA SER A 196 -13.28 16.94 5.62
C SER A 196 -12.19 17.52 4.70
N PRO A 197 -11.24 16.68 4.23
CA PRO A 197 -10.17 17.17 3.37
C PRO A 197 -10.76 17.76 2.09
N TYR A 198 -10.30 18.95 1.72
CA TYR A 198 -10.76 19.67 0.53
C TYR A 198 -12.29 19.86 0.45
N GLY A 199 -12.99 19.88 1.59
CA GLY A 199 -14.46 19.94 1.64
C GLY A 199 -15.16 18.58 1.37
N LEU A 200 -14.39 17.51 1.17
CA LEU A 200 -14.93 16.15 1.04
C LEU A 200 -15.33 15.62 2.41
N GLY A 201 -16.53 15.97 2.84
CA GLY A 201 -17.06 15.61 4.16
C GLY A 201 -17.01 14.10 4.43
N GLY A 202 -16.56 13.73 5.62
CA GLY A 202 -16.64 12.36 6.08
C GLY A 202 -15.48 11.44 5.64
N THR A 203 -14.29 11.98 5.45
CA THR A 203 -13.09 11.19 5.19
C THR A 203 -12.51 10.59 6.49
N VAL A 204 -12.14 9.33 6.43
CA VAL A 204 -11.49 8.60 7.53
C VAL A 204 -10.13 8.10 7.05
N THR A 205 -9.09 8.38 7.82
CA THR A 205 -7.77 7.79 7.63
C THR A 205 -7.35 7.06 8.89
N THR A 206 -6.47 6.08 8.75
CA THR A 206 -5.96 5.28 9.87
C THR A 206 -4.44 5.28 9.89
N GLY A 207 -3.89 5.19 11.08
CA GLY A 207 -2.46 5.07 11.32
C GLY A 207 -2.21 4.67 12.76
N ILE A 208 -1.03 4.99 13.25
CA ILE A 208 -0.65 4.80 14.65
C ILE A 208 -0.23 6.12 15.28
N ILE A 209 -0.21 6.14 16.59
CA ILE A 209 0.44 7.20 17.35
C ILE A 209 1.94 6.92 17.33
N SER A 210 2.69 7.73 16.58
CA SER A 210 4.13 7.56 16.44
C SER A 210 4.89 8.06 17.68
N ARG A 211 4.36 9.12 18.33
CA ARG A 211 4.97 9.71 19.54
C ARG A 211 3.94 10.50 20.37
N VAL A 212 4.13 10.51 21.67
CA VAL A 212 3.33 11.30 22.63
C VAL A 212 4.24 12.31 23.34
N TRP A 213 3.87 13.59 23.25
CA TRP A 213 4.49 14.67 24.01
C TRP A 213 3.52 15.23 25.06
N PRO A 214 3.98 16.08 25.96
CA PRO A 214 3.08 16.70 26.97
C PRO A 214 1.87 17.43 26.40
N LYS A 215 1.95 17.96 25.15
CA LYS A 215 0.86 18.72 24.53
C LYS A 215 0.39 18.14 23.20
N LEU A 216 1.21 17.34 22.53
CA LEU A 216 0.99 16.88 21.16
C LEU A 216 1.04 15.36 21.04
N LEU A 217 0.36 14.86 20.06
CA LEU A 217 0.48 13.51 19.51
C LEU A 217 1.04 13.63 18.10
N GLN A 218 2.01 12.80 17.77
CA GLN A 218 2.45 12.59 16.39
C GLN A 218 1.79 11.32 15.86
N THR A 219 1.39 11.34 14.59
CA THR A 219 0.79 10.20 13.91
C THR A 219 1.24 10.14 12.45
N ASP A 220 1.29 8.93 11.91
CA ASP A 220 1.48 8.63 10.50
C ASP A 220 0.16 8.55 9.71
N ALA A 221 -0.99 8.63 10.39
CA ALA A 221 -2.28 8.69 9.73
C ALA A 221 -2.33 9.87 8.75
N ALA A 222 -2.72 9.62 7.50
CA ALA A 222 -2.72 10.64 6.46
C ALA A 222 -3.64 11.81 6.82
N ALA A 223 -3.12 13.02 6.70
CA ALA A 223 -3.87 14.26 6.90
C ALA A 223 -3.62 15.23 5.74
N ASN A 224 -4.69 15.79 5.23
CA ASN A 224 -4.69 16.74 4.12
C ASN A 224 -5.33 18.08 4.55
N PRO A 225 -5.12 19.17 3.80
CA PRO A 225 -5.81 20.43 4.03
C PRO A 225 -7.33 20.22 4.15
N GLY A 226 -7.94 20.74 5.22
CA GLY A 226 -9.34 20.50 5.57
C GLY A 226 -9.57 19.48 6.68
N ASN A 227 -8.60 18.62 7.00
CA ASN A 227 -8.70 17.72 8.16
C ASN A 227 -8.41 18.44 9.49
N SER A 228 -7.78 19.61 9.48
CA SER A 228 -7.50 20.42 10.68
C SER A 228 -8.77 20.68 11.48
N GLY A 229 -8.71 20.50 12.79
CA GLY A 229 -9.85 20.58 13.72
C GLY A 229 -10.64 19.27 13.87
N GLY A 230 -10.38 18.28 13.03
CA GLY A 230 -10.99 16.96 13.14
C GLY A 230 -10.47 16.15 14.33
N PRO A 231 -11.27 15.20 14.85
CA PRO A 231 -10.88 14.37 15.99
C PRO A 231 -9.87 13.29 15.60
N ALA A 232 -8.89 13.09 16.47
CA ALA A 232 -8.04 11.92 16.53
C ALA A 232 -8.67 10.94 17.56
N ILE A 233 -9.02 9.73 17.12
CA ILE A 233 -9.83 8.78 17.88
C ILE A 233 -9.08 7.47 18.02
N ASP A 234 -9.06 6.89 19.22
CA ASP A 234 -8.52 5.56 19.46
C ASP A 234 -9.48 4.44 19.02
N ARG A 235 -9.03 3.19 19.06
CA ARG A 235 -9.89 2.03 18.73
C ARG A 235 -11.10 1.85 19.65
N GLY A 236 -11.04 2.41 20.85
CA GLY A 236 -12.15 2.37 21.80
C GLY A 236 -13.23 3.41 21.50
N GLY A 237 -12.97 4.32 20.56
CA GLY A 237 -13.87 5.42 20.24
C GLY A 237 -13.69 6.66 21.13
N HIS A 238 -12.58 6.75 21.85
CA HIS A 238 -12.28 7.92 22.67
C HIS A 238 -11.53 8.95 21.83
N VAL A 239 -11.93 10.18 21.90
CA VAL A 239 -11.17 11.29 21.35
C VAL A 239 -9.91 11.47 22.19
N VAL A 240 -8.74 11.32 21.57
CA VAL A 240 -7.42 11.47 22.20
C VAL A 240 -6.72 12.76 21.81
N GLY A 241 -7.15 13.38 20.69
CA GLY A 241 -6.58 14.63 20.22
C GLY A 241 -7.41 15.32 19.16
N ILE A 242 -6.96 16.51 18.79
CA ILE A 242 -7.55 17.40 17.75
C ILE A 242 -6.45 17.66 16.73
N LEU A 243 -6.66 17.31 15.48
CA LEU A 243 -5.69 17.52 14.42
C LEU A 243 -5.49 19.01 14.16
N VAL A 244 -4.26 19.50 14.22
CA VAL A 244 -3.95 20.91 14.05
C VAL A 244 -2.93 21.18 12.96
N MET A 245 -2.08 20.20 12.64
CA MET A 245 -1.01 20.42 11.66
C MET A 245 -0.76 19.14 10.86
N GLY A 246 -0.73 19.28 9.53
CA GLY A 246 -0.10 18.33 8.64
C GLY A 246 1.33 18.81 8.35
N GLY A 247 2.29 17.91 8.49
CA GLY A 247 3.69 18.16 8.14
C GLY A 247 4.05 17.54 6.78
N ALA A 248 5.21 16.91 6.72
CA ALA A 248 5.60 16.09 5.58
C ALA A 248 4.76 14.80 5.53
N GLN A 249 4.91 13.99 4.47
CA GLN A 249 4.25 12.70 4.36
C GLN A 249 4.43 11.88 5.65
N ASN A 250 3.31 11.37 6.19
CA ASN A 250 3.27 10.54 7.40
C ASN A 250 3.79 11.23 8.67
N LEU A 251 3.76 12.56 8.73
CA LEU A 251 4.16 13.33 9.89
C LEU A 251 3.09 14.37 10.20
N ASN A 252 2.11 13.99 11.00
CA ASN A 252 0.98 14.83 11.35
C ASN A 252 0.88 14.97 12.87
N PHE A 253 0.28 16.07 13.33
CA PHE A 253 0.23 16.41 14.74
C PHE A 253 -1.21 16.73 15.17
N ALA A 254 -1.56 16.19 16.33
CA ALA A 254 -2.82 16.51 17.01
C ALA A 254 -2.51 17.07 18.41
N VAL A 255 -3.21 18.10 18.81
CA VAL A 255 -3.18 18.58 20.20
C VAL A 255 -3.94 17.57 21.06
N ARG A 256 -3.37 17.18 22.19
CA ARG A 256 -4.01 16.25 23.10
C ARG A 256 -5.34 16.82 23.63
N ILE A 257 -6.35 15.98 23.72
CA ILE A 257 -7.70 16.40 24.12
C ILE A 257 -7.77 17.04 25.51
N ASP A 258 -6.91 16.62 26.46
CA ASP A 258 -6.84 17.18 27.80
C ASP A 258 -6.48 18.67 27.80
N ARG A 259 -5.80 19.15 26.76
CA ARG A 259 -5.42 20.55 26.63
C ARG A 259 -6.61 21.45 26.29
N ALA A 260 -7.59 20.94 25.55
CA ALA A 260 -8.81 21.69 25.24
C ALA A 260 -9.52 22.18 26.50
N CYS A 261 -9.63 21.39 27.54
CA CYS A 261 -10.21 21.81 28.82
C CYS A 261 -9.42 22.93 29.51
N ILE A 262 -8.11 22.77 29.57
CA ILE A 262 -7.24 23.70 30.29
C ILE A 262 -7.27 25.10 29.65
N HIS A 263 -7.26 25.13 28.34
CA HIS A 263 -7.05 26.38 27.58
C HIS A 263 -8.36 27.07 27.19
N LEU A 264 -9.39 26.32 26.83
CA LEU A 264 -10.69 26.90 26.46
C LEU A 264 -11.56 27.26 27.68
N ARG A 265 -11.17 26.88 28.89
CA ARG A 265 -11.87 27.13 30.17
C ARG A 265 -13.35 26.73 30.17
N ARG A 266 -13.78 25.92 29.23
CA ARG A 266 -15.14 25.40 29.09
C ARG A 266 -15.05 23.93 28.74
N CYS A 267 -15.48 23.07 29.63
CA CYS A 267 -15.49 21.63 29.42
C CYS A 267 -16.78 21.03 29.94
N PRO A 268 -17.19 19.86 29.43
CA PRO A 268 -18.28 19.11 30.06
C PRO A 268 -17.94 18.87 31.52
N LYS A 269 -18.88 19.16 32.39
CA LYS A 269 -18.76 18.81 33.82
C LYS A 269 -18.75 17.28 33.94
N ARG A 270 -17.83 16.76 34.75
CA ARG A 270 -17.80 15.34 35.08
C ARG A 270 -19.08 14.90 35.75
#